data_63c869f8bd45615841f799c680574959
#
_entry.id   63c869f8bd45615841f799c680574959
#
_cell.length_a   1.000
_cell.length_b   1.000
_cell.length_c   1.000
_cell.angle_alpha   90.00
_cell.angle_beta   90.00
_cell.angle_gamma   90.00
#
_symmetry.space_group_name_H-M   'P 1'
#
loop_
_entity.id
_entity.type
_entity.pdbx_description
1 polymer ?
#
loop_
_entity_poly.entity_id
_entity_poly.type
_entity_poly.pdbx_seq_one_letter_code
_entity_poly.pdbx_strand_id
1 'polypeptide(L)'
;MKNKIIISFSLLIIAFSCVHSPKDNFKIKTKERDFHIQRFDQDIFALDTNDISKGLPLLEEKYASFFTTYTRDIMRIGTIDSSFFIPTFKLFLTDSIFREVYENSLSTFGDDISDIERKIDIAFQYIQHYFPKKKLPQVYFHVSGFNQQVVVTEDVLSLSIDN
;
A
#
# COMPACT_ATOMS: atom_id res chain seq x y z
N MET A 1 -14.69 -1.36 -56.88
CA MET A 1 -13.63 -2.26 -56.39
C MET A 1 -12.49 -1.52 -55.72
N LYS A 2 -12.03 -0.36 -56.19
CA LYS A 2 -10.90 0.40 -55.57
C LYS A 2 -11.12 0.78 -54.10
N ASN A 3 -12.33 1.18 -53.68
CA ASN A 3 -12.60 1.58 -52.30
C ASN A 3 -12.55 0.43 -51.26
N LYS A 4 -12.92 -0.80 -51.70
CA LYS A 4 -12.85 -1.99 -50.81
C LYS A 4 -11.41 -2.43 -50.54
N ILE A 5 -10.51 -2.24 -51.50
CA ILE A 5 -9.07 -2.54 -51.35
C ILE A 5 -8.41 -1.55 -50.41
N ILE A 6 -8.76 -0.27 -50.49
CA ILE A 6 -8.23 0.78 -49.60
C ILE A 6 -8.65 0.55 -48.15
N ILE A 7 -9.92 0.19 -47.92
CA ILE A 7 -10.44 -0.10 -46.59
C ILE A 7 -9.75 -1.36 -45.98
N SER A 8 -9.55 -2.41 -46.79
CA SER A 8 -8.89 -3.63 -46.36
C SER A 8 -7.42 -3.40 -46.03
N PHE A 9 -6.71 -2.54 -46.78
CA PHE A 9 -5.33 -2.18 -46.52
C PHE A 9 -5.19 -1.29 -45.28
N SER A 10 -6.13 -0.38 -45.03
CA SER A 10 -6.16 0.47 -43.84
C SER A 10 -6.41 -0.35 -42.57
N LEU A 11 -7.27 -1.38 -42.64
CA LEU A 11 -7.53 -2.29 -41.49
C LEU A 11 -6.32 -3.15 -41.13
N LEU A 12 -5.52 -3.53 -42.13
CA LEU A 12 -4.31 -4.31 -41.94
C LEU A 12 -3.21 -3.52 -41.21
N ILE A 13 -3.10 -2.22 -41.46
CA ILE A 13 -2.10 -1.33 -40.79
C ILE A 13 -2.43 -1.16 -39.32
N ILE A 14 -3.71 -1.08 -38.96
CA ILE A 14 -4.13 -0.95 -37.55
C ILE A 14 -3.81 -2.23 -36.73
N ALA A 15 -3.92 -3.41 -37.36
CA ALA A 15 -3.62 -4.68 -36.70
C ALA A 15 -2.12 -4.86 -36.36
N PHE A 16 -1.21 -4.22 -37.10
CA PHE A 16 0.25 -4.27 -36.83
C PHE A 16 0.73 -3.23 -35.82
N SER A 17 -0.09 -2.24 -35.45
CA SER A 17 0.32 -1.17 -34.55
C SER A 17 0.46 -1.62 -33.08
N CYS A 18 -0.11 -2.77 -32.69
CA CYS A 18 -0.10 -3.24 -31.29
C CYS A 18 1.02 -4.26 -30.96
N VAL A 19 1.93 -4.60 -31.88
CA VAL A 19 2.87 -5.72 -31.68
C VAL A 19 4.27 -5.28 -31.21
N HIS A 20 4.53 -3.99 -31.09
CA HIS A 20 5.84 -3.51 -30.63
C HIS A 20 5.74 -2.85 -29.26
N SER A 21 5.55 -3.66 -28.22
CA SER A 21 6.07 -3.27 -26.91
C SER A 21 7.60 -3.41 -27.02
N PRO A 22 8.38 -2.34 -26.96
CA PRO A 22 9.79 -2.49 -26.76
C PRO A 22 9.96 -3.25 -25.44
N LYS A 23 10.46 -4.49 -25.50
CA LYS A 23 11.01 -5.14 -24.32
C LYS A 23 12.23 -4.31 -23.95
N ASP A 24 12.02 -3.24 -23.21
CA ASP A 24 13.08 -2.52 -22.55
C ASP A 24 13.73 -3.49 -21.57
N ASN A 25 14.71 -4.26 -22.09
CA ASN A 25 15.62 -5.06 -21.27
C ASN A 25 16.60 -4.15 -20.51
N PHE A 26 16.16 -2.91 -20.20
CA PHE A 26 16.97 -1.98 -19.46
C PHE A 26 16.96 -2.41 -17.99
N LYS A 27 17.97 -3.22 -17.65
CA LYS A 27 18.23 -3.59 -16.25
C LYS A 27 19.14 -2.54 -15.65
N ILE A 28 18.61 -1.76 -14.71
CA ILE A 28 19.46 -0.93 -13.87
C ILE A 28 20.32 -1.84 -12.97
N LYS A 29 21.49 -1.35 -12.58
CA LYS A 29 22.32 -2.02 -11.57
C LYS A 29 21.70 -1.74 -10.21
N THR A 30 20.88 -2.65 -9.70
CA THR A 30 20.30 -2.55 -8.36
C THR A 30 21.35 -2.86 -7.30
N LYS A 31 21.24 -2.21 -6.15
CA LYS A 31 22.07 -2.47 -4.96
C LYS A 31 21.14 -2.93 -3.85
N GLU A 32 21.63 -3.82 -3.03
CA GLU A 32 20.95 -4.15 -1.78
C GLU A 32 20.99 -2.93 -0.84
N ARG A 33 19.82 -2.57 -0.30
CA ARG A 33 19.65 -1.45 0.63
C ARG A 33 18.92 -1.96 1.86
N ASP A 34 19.14 -1.29 2.96
CA ASP A 34 18.39 -1.49 4.20
C ASP A 34 17.01 -0.82 4.04
N PHE A 35 16.08 -1.57 3.45
CA PHE A 35 14.72 -1.10 3.17
C PHE A 35 13.73 -1.96 3.94
N HIS A 36 12.88 -1.33 4.74
CA HIS A 36 11.87 -1.99 5.54
C HIS A 36 10.49 -1.39 5.35
N ILE A 37 9.50 -2.27 5.27
CA ILE A 37 8.09 -1.93 5.34
C ILE A 37 7.70 -1.79 6.81
N GLN A 38 7.10 -0.67 7.15
CA GLN A 38 6.61 -0.45 8.51
C GLN A 38 5.34 -1.28 8.75
N ARG A 39 5.36 -2.10 9.80
CA ARG A 39 4.25 -3.00 10.16
C ARG A 39 3.23 -2.27 11.01
N PHE A 40 2.55 -1.27 10.41
CA PHE A 40 1.46 -0.56 11.08
C PHE A 40 0.31 -1.49 11.46
N ASP A 41 0.05 -2.50 10.62
CA ASP A 41 -0.90 -3.58 10.89
C ASP A 41 -0.61 -4.27 12.23
N GLN A 42 0.64 -4.62 12.51
CA GLN A 42 1.01 -5.27 13.76
C GLN A 42 0.91 -4.34 14.96
N ASP A 43 1.43 -3.12 14.86
CA ASP A 43 1.44 -2.18 15.96
C ASP A 43 0.03 -1.75 16.39
N ILE A 44 -0.90 -1.60 15.44
CA ILE A 44 -2.27 -1.20 15.77
C ILE A 44 -3.05 -2.33 16.45
N PHE A 45 -2.88 -3.57 16.01
CA PHE A 45 -3.55 -4.73 16.62
C PHE A 45 -2.85 -5.24 17.89
N ALA A 46 -1.62 -4.79 18.18
CA ALA A 46 -0.90 -5.06 19.42
C ALA A 46 -1.29 -4.12 20.57
N LEU A 47 -2.09 -3.08 20.32
CA LEU A 47 -2.53 -2.17 21.38
C LEU A 47 -3.29 -2.90 22.49
N ASP A 48 -3.02 -2.52 23.74
CA ASP A 48 -3.84 -2.95 24.87
C ASP A 48 -5.23 -2.31 24.78
N THR A 49 -6.22 -3.12 24.44
CA THR A 49 -7.63 -2.67 24.32
C THR A 49 -8.26 -2.25 25.64
N ASN A 50 -7.61 -2.52 26.79
CA ASN A 50 -8.05 -2.05 28.10
C ASN A 50 -7.50 -0.65 28.44
N ASP A 51 -6.37 -0.25 27.81
CA ASP A 51 -5.75 1.06 28.00
C ASP A 51 -5.22 1.64 26.69
N ILE A 52 -6.13 1.81 25.73
CA ILE A 52 -5.82 2.36 24.40
C ILE A 52 -5.16 3.75 24.50
N SER A 53 -5.62 4.58 25.43
CA SER A 53 -5.13 5.95 25.63
C SER A 53 -3.63 6.03 25.84
N LYS A 54 -3.04 4.98 26.43
CA LYS A 54 -1.60 4.91 26.67
C LYS A 54 -0.78 4.63 25.41
N GLY A 55 -1.31 3.80 24.51
CA GLY A 55 -0.60 3.41 23.29
C GLY A 55 -0.79 4.39 22.12
N LEU A 56 -1.90 5.14 22.09
CA LEU A 56 -2.21 6.05 20.98
C LEU A 56 -1.14 7.09 20.70
N PRO A 57 -0.56 7.82 21.70
CA PRO A 57 0.47 8.82 21.43
C PRO A 57 1.71 8.24 20.73
N LEU A 58 2.07 6.99 21.06
CA LEU A 58 3.21 6.32 20.42
C LEU A 58 2.93 5.98 18.96
N LEU A 59 1.70 5.56 18.64
CA LEU A 59 1.28 5.33 17.25
C LEU A 59 1.22 6.63 16.46
N GLU A 60 0.68 7.69 17.05
CA GLU A 60 0.59 8.99 16.43
C GLU A 60 1.98 9.57 16.15
N GLU A 61 2.92 9.45 17.09
CA GLU A 61 4.30 9.86 16.89
C GLU A 61 5.00 9.02 15.80
N LYS A 62 4.86 7.69 15.84
CA LYS A 62 5.53 6.78 14.91
C LYS A 62 5.00 6.91 13.48
N TYR A 63 3.69 7.06 13.31
CA TYR A 63 3.02 7.00 12.01
C TYR A 63 2.48 8.34 11.52
N ALA A 64 2.52 9.37 12.34
CA ALA A 64 2.20 10.77 12.01
C ALA A 64 0.95 10.93 11.10
N SER A 65 1.14 11.54 9.92
CA SER A 65 0.04 11.81 8.99
C SER A 65 -0.65 10.54 8.48
N PHE A 66 0.05 9.41 8.41
CA PHE A 66 -0.57 8.15 7.99
C PHE A 66 -1.58 7.65 9.02
N PHE A 67 -1.31 7.76 10.33
CA PHE A 67 -2.27 7.39 11.36
C PHE A 67 -3.58 8.15 11.22
N THR A 68 -3.51 9.46 11.00
CA THR A 68 -4.71 10.28 10.76
C THR A 68 -5.44 9.87 9.48
N THR A 69 -4.71 9.65 8.38
CA THR A 69 -5.28 9.19 7.12
C THR A 69 -5.97 7.83 7.30
N TYR A 70 -5.33 6.92 8.02
CA TYR A 70 -5.88 5.61 8.29
C TYR A 70 -7.20 5.67 9.08
N THR A 71 -7.19 6.38 10.21
CA THR A 71 -8.36 6.43 11.10
C THR A 71 -9.52 7.24 10.53
N ARG A 72 -9.23 8.36 9.85
CA ARG A 72 -10.24 9.26 9.31
C ARG A 72 -10.76 8.80 7.94
N ASP A 73 -9.86 8.47 7.01
CA ASP A 73 -10.21 8.34 5.60
C ASP A 73 -10.41 6.86 5.19
N ILE A 74 -9.59 5.94 5.72
CA ILE A 74 -9.68 4.51 5.40
C ILE A 74 -10.73 3.84 6.27
N MET A 75 -10.55 3.87 7.59
CA MET A 75 -11.43 3.18 8.54
C MET A 75 -12.66 4.00 8.96
N ARG A 76 -12.65 5.32 8.71
CA ARG A 76 -13.74 6.25 9.05
C ARG A 76 -14.14 6.22 10.53
N ILE A 77 -13.16 5.97 11.39
CA ILE A 77 -13.32 5.98 12.86
C ILE A 77 -13.37 7.42 13.38
N GLY A 78 -12.71 8.34 12.69
CA GLY A 78 -12.58 9.74 13.06
C GLY A 78 -11.16 10.14 13.42
N THR A 79 -11.01 11.30 14.06
CA THR A 79 -9.72 11.82 14.51
C THR A 79 -9.58 11.71 16.01
N ILE A 80 -8.34 11.65 16.50
CA ILE A 80 -8.00 11.42 17.91
C ILE A 80 -8.61 12.49 18.86
N ASP A 81 -8.85 13.70 18.36
CA ASP A 81 -9.45 14.79 19.11
C ASP A 81 -10.96 14.62 19.37
N SER A 82 -11.58 13.67 18.69
CA SER A 82 -13.01 13.39 18.88
C SER A 82 -13.25 12.62 20.18
N SER A 83 -14.23 13.05 20.97
CA SER A 83 -14.66 12.32 22.18
C SER A 83 -15.15 10.89 21.90
N PHE A 84 -15.56 10.60 20.68
CA PHE A 84 -16.00 9.27 20.24
C PHE A 84 -14.87 8.42 19.67
N PHE A 85 -13.67 8.98 19.50
CA PHE A 85 -12.56 8.25 18.85
C PHE A 85 -12.18 6.99 19.63
N ILE A 86 -11.82 7.10 20.89
CA ILE A 86 -11.37 5.96 21.70
C ILE A 86 -12.41 4.86 21.78
N PRO A 87 -13.70 5.14 22.09
CA PRO A 87 -14.73 4.09 22.07
C PRO A 87 -14.86 3.41 20.70
N THR A 88 -14.88 4.16 19.61
CA THR A 88 -15.04 3.61 18.25
C THR A 88 -13.79 2.82 17.83
N PHE A 89 -12.61 3.33 18.16
CA PHE A 89 -11.36 2.65 17.89
C PHE A 89 -11.22 1.34 18.66
N LYS A 90 -11.70 1.32 19.91
CA LYS A 90 -11.79 0.08 20.71
C LYS A 90 -12.71 -0.94 20.06
N LEU A 91 -13.89 -0.51 19.59
CA LEU A 91 -14.82 -1.41 18.89
C LEU A 91 -14.16 -2.03 17.66
N PHE A 92 -13.46 -1.22 16.85
CA PHE A 92 -12.70 -1.72 15.70
C PHE A 92 -11.64 -2.75 16.11
N LEU A 93 -10.82 -2.47 17.11
CA LEU A 93 -9.74 -3.36 17.55
C LEU A 93 -10.24 -4.66 18.18
N THR A 94 -11.46 -4.67 18.72
CA THR A 94 -12.05 -5.84 19.37
C THR A 94 -13.10 -6.56 18.52
N ASP A 95 -13.41 -6.03 17.34
CA ASP A 95 -14.32 -6.66 16.40
C ASP A 95 -13.77 -7.99 15.90
N SER A 96 -14.58 -9.05 16.00
CA SER A 96 -14.18 -10.41 15.68
C SER A 96 -13.85 -10.59 14.20
N ILE A 97 -14.55 -9.87 13.30
CA ILE A 97 -14.33 -9.97 11.86
C ILE A 97 -12.98 -9.34 11.49
N PHE A 98 -12.70 -8.13 12.00
CA PHE A 98 -11.39 -7.50 11.75
C PHE A 98 -10.22 -8.28 12.33
N ARG A 99 -10.41 -8.88 13.50
CA ARG A 99 -9.41 -9.76 14.10
C ARG A 99 -9.16 -11.02 13.27
N GLU A 100 -10.21 -11.67 12.83
CA GLU A 100 -10.11 -12.86 11.96
C GLU A 100 -9.41 -12.51 10.63
N VAL A 101 -9.79 -11.40 10.01
CA VAL A 101 -9.13 -10.90 8.78
C VAL A 101 -7.65 -10.66 9.03
N TYR A 102 -7.29 -9.98 10.12
CA TYR A 102 -5.90 -9.72 10.47
C TYR A 102 -5.10 -11.02 10.70
N GLU A 103 -5.63 -11.95 11.49
CA GLU A 103 -4.99 -13.24 11.78
C GLU A 103 -4.79 -14.09 10.51
N ASN A 104 -5.80 -14.13 9.65
CA ASN A 104 -5.71 -14.82 8.36
C ASN A 104 -4.64 -14.18 7.44
N SER A 105 -4.59 -12.85 7.42
CA SER A 105 -3.56 -12.12 6.66
C SER A 105 -2.16 -12.42 7.19
N LEU A 106 -1.95 -12.40 8.52
CA LEU A 106 -0.69 -12.79 9.13
C LEU A 106 -0.30 -14.24 8.79
N SER A 107 -1.24 -15.15 8.82
CA SER A 107 -0.97 -16.57 8.49
C SER A 107 -0.54 -16.74 7.03
N THR A 108 -1.02 -15.87 6.13
CA THR A 108 -0.72 -15.92 4.70
C THR A 108 0.62 -15.28 4.37
N PHE A 109 0.89 -14.09 4.93
CA PHE A 109 2.13 -13.35 4.65
C PHE A 109 3.31 -13.83 5.52
N GLY A 110 3.02 -14.38 6.71
CA GLY A 110 4.03 -14.74 7.70
C GLY A 110 4.74 -13.52 8.30
N ASP A 111 5.77 -13.81 9.11
CA ASP A 111 6.62 -12.77 9.69
C ASP A 111 7.73 -12.33 8.72
N ASP A 112 8.11 -13.20 7.77
CA ASP A 112 9.15 -12.92 6.78
C ASP A 112 8.55 -12.32 5.51
N ILE A 113 8.66 -11.00 5.40
CA ILE A 113 8.24 -10.21 4.23
C ILE A 113 9.43 -9.75 3.37
N SER A 114 10.62 -10.29 3.61
CA SER A 114 11.87 -9.87 2.95
C SER A 114 11.82 -9.90 1.42
N ASP A 115 11.11 -10.87 0.83
CA ASP A 115 10.93 -10.94 -0.63
C ASP A 115 10.06 -9.78 -1.17
N ILE A 116 9.05 -9.36 -0.40
CA ILE A 116 8.21 -8.21 -0.75
C ILE A 116 9.01 -6.92 -0.61
N GLU A 117 9.74 -6.75 0.49
CA GLU A 117 10.64 -5.61 0.72
C GLU A 117 11.65 -5.47 -0.41
N ARG A 118 12.30 -6.55 -0.77
CA ARG A 118 13.26 -6.59 -1.87
C ARG A 118 12.62 -6.17 -3.21
N LYS A 119 11.42 -6.63 -3.52
CA LYS A 119 10.72 -6.28 -4.76
C LYS A 119 10.34 -4.80 -4.81
N ILE A 120 9.86 -4.25 -3.69
CA ILE A 120 9.52 -2.83 -3.58
C ILE A 120 10.79 -1.97 -3.64
N ASP A 121 11.86 -2.38 -2.97
CA ASP A 121 13.14 -1.68 -3.04
C ASP A 121 13.68 -1.61 -4.46
N ILE A 122 13.63 -2.72 -5.21
CA ILE A 122 14.01 -2.74 -6.62
C ILE A 122 13.15 -1.76 -7.42
N ALA A 123 11.82 -1.76 -7.24
CA ALA A 123 10.94 -0.83 -7.92
C ALA A 123 11.28 0.64 -7.58
N PHE A 124 11.60 0.94 -6.34
CA PHE A 124 12.03 2.26 -5.90
C PHE A 124 13.37 2.68 -6.52
N GLN A 125 14.30 1.75 -6.70
CA GLN A 125 15.56 2.05 -7.39
C GLN A 125 15.32 2.41 -8.86
N TYR A 126 14.35 1.75 -9.55
CA TYR A 126 13.93 2.17 -10.89
C TYR A 126 13.31 3.56 -10.86
N ILE A 127 12.42 3.86 -9.91
CA ILE A 127 11.84 5.20 -9.79
C ILE A 127 12.94 6.25 -9.59
N GLN A 128 13.90 6.02 -8.72
CA GLN A 128 15.02 6.95 -8.49
C GLN A 128 15.93 7.10 -9.69
N HIS A 129 16.12 6.04 -10.47
CA HIS A 129 16.93 6.11 -11.69
C HIS A 129 16.29 7.04 -12.73
N TYR A 130 14.98 6.89 -12.98
CA TYR A 130 14.26 7.71 -13.96
C TYR A 130 13.87 9.10 -13.41
N PHE A 131 13.66 9.20 -12.11
CA PHE A 131 13.23 10.42 -11.42
C PHE A 131 14.13 10.73 -10.22
N PRO A 132 15.39 11.13 -10.45
CA PRO A 132 16.41 11.23 -9.39
C PRO A 132 16.09 12.27 -8.31
N LYS A 133 15.20 13.22 -8.59
CA LYS A 133 14.75 14.25 -7.64
C LYS A 133 13.49 13.82 -6.87
N LYS A 134 12.86 12.70 -7.25
CA LYS A 134 11.65 12.21 -6.58
C LYS A 134 12.02 11.65 -5.21
N LYS A 135 11.38 12.19 -4.17
CA LYS A 135 11.45 11.63 -2.82
C LYS A 135 10.64 10.33 -2.79
N LEU A 136 11.22 9.28 -2.23
CA LEU A 136 10.50 8.02 -2.07
C LEU A 136 9.60 8.09 -0.84
N PRO A 137 8.38 7.54 -0.91
CA PRO A 137 7.50 7.47 0.24
C PRO A 137 7.97 6.42 1.26
N GLN A 138 7.55 6.58 2.51
CA GLN A 138 7.57 5.49 3.49
C GLN A 138 6.53 4.45 3.09
N VAL A 139 6.85 3.17 3.33
CA VAL A 139 5.93 2.08 3.01
C VAL A 139 5.39 1.45 4.28
N TYR A 140 4.07 1.25 4.31
CA TYR A 140 3.36 0.67 5.43
C TYR A 140 2.49 -0.50 5.00
N PHE A 141 2.33 -1.49 5.86
CA PHE A 141 1.24 -2.44 5.77
C PHE A 141 0.09 -2.01 6.69
N HIS A 142 -1.14 -2.20 6.22
CA HIS A 142 -2.34 -1.93 7.01
C HIS A 142 -3.44 -2.96 6.74
N VAL A 143 -4.46 -2.98 7.59
CA VAL A 143 -5.71 -3.73 7.39
C VAL A 143 -6.81 -2.73 7.11
N SER A 144 -7.54 -2.88 6.02
CA SER A 144 -8.57 -1.93 5.59
C SER A 144 -10.00 -2.46 5.70
N GLY A 145 -10.19 -3.74 6.01
CA GLY A 145 -11.47 -4.40 5.91
C GLY A 145 -11.99 -4.45 4.47
N PHE A 146 -11.10 -4.74 3.51
CA PHE A 146 -11.36 -4.80 2.06
C PHE A 146 -11.78 -3.47 1.42
N ASN A 147 -11.60 -2.34 2.12
CA ASN A 147 -12.01 -1.04 1.61
C ASN A 147 -11.00 -0.40 0.66
N GLN A 148 -9.70 -0.49 0.98
CA GLN A 148 -8.64 0.22 0.26
C GLN A 148 -7.37 -0.62 0.14
N GLN A 149 -7.09 -1.12 -1.06
CA GLN A 149 -5.91 -1.96 -1.31
C GLN A 149 -4.61 -1.19 -1.26
N VAL A 150 -4.60 0.02 -1.80
CA VAL A 150 -3.40 0.86 -1.91
C VAL A 150 -3.76 2.29 -1.57
N VAL A 151 -2.99 2.89 -0.68
CA VAL A 151 -3.10 4.31 -0.33
C VAL A 151 -1.79 5.01 -0.68
N VAL A 152 -1.88 6.07 -1.46
CA VAL A 152 -0.71 6.85 -1.88
C VAL A 152 -0.94 8.31 -1.51
N THR A 153 0.01 8.86 -0.76
CA THR A 153 0.12 10.29 -0.51
C THR A 153 1.50 10.80 -0.96
N GLU A 154 1.85 12.03 -0.68
CA GLU A 154 3.16 12.57 -1.02
C GLU A 154 4.32 11.78 -0.38
N ASP A 155 4.14 11.41 0.90
CA ASP A 155 5.19 10.77 1.71
C ASP A 155 4.88 9.32 2.09
N VAL A 156 3.73 8.77 1.69
CA VAL A 156 3.26 7.45 2.10
C VAL A 156 2.83 6.61 0.92
N LEU A 157 3.26 5.35 0.91
CA LEU A 157 2.68 4.25 0.16
C LEU A 157 2.22 3.20 1.17
N SER A 158 0.93 2.97 1.29
CA SER A 158 0.43 1.93 2.18
C SER A 158 -0.32 0.84 1.41
N LEU A 159 -0.06 -0.40 1.78
CA LEU A 159 -0.59 -1.59 1.14
C LEU A 159 -1.44 -2.35 2.15
N SER A 160 -2.69 -2.67 1.76
CA SER A 160 -3.55 -3.51 2.57
C SER A 160 -3.13 -4.97 2.45
N ILE A 161 -3.03 -5.65 3.59
CA ILE A 161 -2.66 -7.08 3.65
C ILE A 161 -3.89 -8.00 3.64
N ASP A 162 -5.08 -7.44 3.65
CA ASP A 162 -6.37 -8.15 3.75
C ASP A 162 -7.12 -8.27 2.40
N ASN A 163 -6.39 -8.11 1.27
CA ASN A 163 -6.94 -8.20 -0.09
C ASN A 163 -6.27 -9.29 -0.93
#